data_a843024666125796bb918f2a281d46b6
#
_entry.id   a843024666125796bb918f2a281d46b6
#
_cell.length_a   1.000
_cell.length_b   1.000
_cell.length_c   1.000
_cell.angle_alpha   90.00
_cell.angle_beta   90.00
_cell.angle_gamma   90.00
#
_symmetry.space_group_name_H-M   'P 1'
#
loop_
_entity.id
_entity.type
_entity.pdbx_description
1 polymer ?
#
loop_
_entity_poly.entity_id
_entity_poly.type
_entity_poly.pdbx_seq_one_letter_code
_entity_poly.pdbx_strand_id
1 'polypeptide(L)'
;MEFIKTYGKEIISILVPILTWALNKYGKSKVNLLVSQPHRFTFLVQDPTTQADGTTKNVQKNVHTVSYLIQNASNETANKVELVFNWQPQYHNIWSPREHETKLLDDGRYMLTFASLSPKELFQCELLNVGAELPNLLTVRCNECVGKFIDMYPQPIAKNWQRKLALTFMFLGFITSIYIVLTLLQLIVLKTPV
;
A
#
# COMPACT_ATOMS: atom_id res chain seq x y z
N MET A 1 8.59 45.91 -4.30
CA MET A 1 7.50 45.77 -3.31
C MET A 1 6.18 46.46 -3.73
N GLU A 2 6.18 47.41 -4.68
CA GLU A 2 4.96 48.09 -5.15
C GLU A 2 3.98 47.17 -5.89
N PHE A 3 4.47 46.19 -6.68
CA PHE A 3 3.62 45.27 -7.41
C PHE A 3 2.66 44.50 -6.50
N ILE A 4 3.14 43.97 -5.37
CA ILE A 4 2.29 43.25 -4.41
C ILE A 4 1.28 44.17 -3.73
N LYS A 5 1.63 45.45 -3.53
CA LYS A 5 0.69 46.42 -2.97
C LYS A 5 -0.41 46.81 -3.97
N THR A 6 -0.06 46.89 -5.26
CA THR A 6 -1.00 47.31 -6.32
C THR A 6 -1.90 46.15 -6.77
N TYR A 7 -1.36 44.97 -6.96
CA TYR A 7 -2.10 43.80 -7.52
C TYR A 7 -2.33 42.67 -6.51
N GLY A 8 -2.02 42.88 -5.24
CA GLY A 8 -2.11 41.82 -4.22
C GLY A 8 -3.53 41.27 -4.04
N LYS A 9 -4.55 42.12 -4.15
CA LYS A 9 -5.96 41.72 -4.05
C LYS A 9 -6.38 40.84 -5.22
N GLU A 10 -6.00 41.20 -6.45
CA GLU A 10 -6.30 40.45 -7.67
C GLU A 10 -5.59 39.08 -7.67
N ILE A 11 -4.31 39.06 -7.28
CA ILE A 11 -3.53 37.83 -7.18
C ILE A 11 -4.18 36.88 -6.16
N ILE A 12 -4.55 37.38 -4.98
CA ILE A 12 -5.20 36.56 -3.95
C ILE A 12 -6.57 36.08 -4.43
N SER A 13 -7.36 36.89 -5.13
CA SER A 13 -8.68 36.53 -5.64
C SER A 13 -8.64 35.37 -6.66
N ILE A 14 -7.54 35.22 -7.39
CA ILE A 14 -7.33 34.12 -8.33
C ILE A 14 -6.69 32.91 -7.63
N LEU A 15 -5.76 33.14 -6.72
CA LEU A 15 -4.96 32.09 -6.08
C LEU A 15 -5.81 31.27 -5.08
N VAL A 16 -6.73 31.92 -4.34
CA VAL A 16 -7.59 31.25 -3.37
C VAL A 16 -8.53 30.23 -4.03
N PRO A 17 -9.29 30.54 -5.11
CA PRO A 17 -10.11 29.55 -5.79
C PRO A 17 -9.31 28.39 -6.37
N ILE A 18 -8.13 28.66 -6.97
CA ILE A 18 -7.25 27.61 -7.50
C ILE A 18 -6.76 26.68 -6.38
N LEU A 19 -6.30 27.24 -5.27
CA LEU A 19 -5.85 26.48 -4.12
C LEU A 19 -7.00 25.65 -3.51
N THR A 20 -8.18 26.26 -3.37
CA THR A 20 -9.38 25.57 -2.87
C THR A 20 -9.80 24.43 -3.79
N TRP A 21 -9.79 24.64 -5.10
CA TRP A 21 -10.06 23.60 -6.09
C TRP A 21 -9.03 22.47 -6.01
N ALA A 22 -7.73 22.80 -5.92
CA ALA A 22 -6.67 21.82 -5.78
C ALA A 22 -6.82 21.00 -4.48
N LEU A 23 -7.06 21.68 -3.35
CA LEU A 23 -7.30 21.00 -2.06
C LEU A 23 -8.53 20.10 -2.10
N ASN A 24 -9.63 20.53 -2.71
CA ASN A 24 -10.82 19.70 -2.85
C ASN A 24 -10.62 18.51 -3.79
N LYS A 25 -9.84 18.68 -4.86
CA LYS A 25 -9.57 17.61 -5.84
C LYS A 25 -8.58 16.57 -5.30
N TYR A 26 -7.52 17.01 -4.63
CA TYR A 26 -6.46 16.14 -4.13
C TYR A 26 -6.61 15.77 -2.65
N GLY A 27 -7.41 16.52 -1.90
CA GLY A 27 -7.67 16.27 -0.47
C GLY A 27 -8.72 15.20 -0.20
N LYS A 28 -9.56 14.82 -1.18
CA LYS A 28 -10.47 13.68 -1.02
C LYS A 28 -9.67 12.39 -1.09
N SER A 29 -9.39 11.85 0.06
CA SER A 29 -8.78 10.54 0.21
C SER A 29 -9.75 9.48 -0.31
N LYS A 30 -9.39 8.81 -1.40
CA LYS A 30 -10.10 7.59 -1.83
C LYS A 30 -9.47 6.41 -1.13
N VAL A 31 -10.29 5.42 -0.76
CA VAL A 31 -9.80 4.14 -0.24
C VAL A 31 -8.78 3.57 -1.22
N ASN A 32 -7.63 3.14 -0.72
CA ASN A 32 -6.54 2.60 -1.52
C ASN A 32 -5.93 1.40 -0.82
N LEU A 33 -6.25 0.21 -1.31
CA LEU A 33 -5.69 -1.04 -0.82
C LEU A 33 -4.42 -1.39 -1.60
N LEU A 34 -3.34 -1.58 -0.88
CA LEU A 34 -2.08 -2.08 -1.41
C LEU A 34 -1.90 -3.54 -1.00
N VAL A 35 -1.47 -4.34 -1.93
CA VAL A 35 -1.22 -5.78 -1.76
C VAL A 35 0.20 -6.06 -2.19
N SER A 36 0.97 -6.72 -1.34
CA SER A 36 2.32 -7.17 -1.68
C SER A 36 2.53 -8.61 -1.25
N GLN A 37 3.47 -9.27 -1.89
CA GLN A 37 3.92 -10.60 -1.56
C GLN A 37 5.36 -10.53 -1.03
N PRO A 38 5.56 -10.36 0.31
CA PRO A 38 6.90 -10.22 0.88
C PRO A 38 7.79 -11.42 0.66
N HIS A 39 7.23 -12.62 0.73
CA HIS A 39 7.99 -13.85 0.51
C HIS A 39 7.13 -15.01 0.01
N ARG A 40 7.80 -15.94 -0.67
CA ARG A 40 7.30 -17.27 -1.04
C ARG A 40 8.46 -18.24 -0.94
N PHE A 41 8.32 -19.26 -0.09
CA PHE A 41 9.36 -20.25 0.16
C PHE A 41 8.87 -21.67 -0.02
N THR A 42 9.80 -22.57 -0.35
CA THR A 42 9.60 -23.98 -0.36
C THR A 42 10.64 -24.62 0.54
N PHE A 43 10.20 -25.32 1.55
CA PHE A 43 11.05 -26.10 2.46
C PHE A 43 10.97 -27.56 2.11
N LEU A 44 12.11 -28.22 2.15
CA LEU A 44 12.22 -29.66 2.04
C LEU A 44 12.30 -30.24 3.46
N VAL A 45 11.24 -30.89 3.91
CA VAL A 45 11.15 -31.49 5.24
C VAL A 45 11.28 -32.99 5.13
N GLN A 46 12.09 -33.58 5.99
CA GLN A 46 12.22 -35.04 6.10
C GLN A 46 11.53 -35.48 7.39
N ASP A 47 10.43 -36.20 7.24
CA ASP A 47 9.70 -36.79 8.36
C ASP A 47 10.09 -38.25 8.50
N PRO A 48 10.63 -38.70 9.65
CA PRO A 48 10.84 -40.10 9.93
C PRO A 48 9.48 -40.80 10.13
N THR A 49 9.08 -41.62 9.18
CA THR A 49 7.84 -42.40 9.27
C THR A 49 8.20 -43.84 9.57
N THR A 50 7.72 -44.37 10.71
CA THR A 50 7.86 -45.77 11.09
C THR A 50 6.84 -46.60 10.32
N GLN A 51 7.31 -47.52 9.50
CA GLN A 51 6.44 -48.47 8.78
C GLN A 51 5.91 -49.57 9.74
N ALA A 52 4.88 -50.27 9.32
CA ALA A 52 4.25 -51.36 10.10
C ALA A 52 5.20 -52.49 10.44
N ASP A 53 6.32 -52.61 9.72
CA ASP A 53 7.40 -53.58 9.94
C ASP A 53 8.45 -53.13 10.97
N GLY A 54 8.27 -51.95 11.59
CA GLY A 54 9.21 -51.35 12.54
C GLY A 54 10.40 -50.63 11.91
N THR A 55 10.52 -50.60 10.59
CA THR A 55 11.58 -49.82 9.91
C THR A 55 11.23 -48.35 9.81
N THR A 56 12.21 -47.48 10.09
CA THR A 56 12.02 -46.05 9.95
C THR A 56 12.53 -45.58 8.56
N LYS A 57 11.62 -45.04 7.76
CA LYS A 57 11.94 -44.47 6.44
C LYS A 57 11.71 -42.97 6.48
N ASN A 58 12.71 -42.21 6.07
CA ASN A 58 12.55 -40.77 5.89
C ASN A 58 11.71 -40.47 4.64
N VAL A 59 10.53 -39.93 4.86
CA VAL A 59 9.65 -39.45 3.77
C VAL A 59 9.92 -37.98 3.56
N GLN A 60 10.30 -37.61 2.34
CA GLN A 60 10.59 -36.24 1.93
C GLN A 60 9.28 -35.58 1.52
N LYS A 61 8.97 -34.44 2.12
CA LYS A 61 7.78 -33.63 1.82
C LYS A 61 8.18 -32.20 1.51
N ASN A 62 7.58 -31.62 0.50
CA ASN A 62 7.71 -30.20 0.22
C ASN A 62 6.67 -29.44 1.05
N VAL A 63 7.11 -28.44 1.79
CA VAL A 63 6.25 -27.50 2.50
C VAL A 63 6.37 -26.16 1.81
N HIS A 64 5.28 -25.72 1.24
CA HIS A 64 5.20 -24.44 0.52
C HIS A 64 4.55 -23.38 1.41
N THR A 65 5.15 -22.22 1.51
CA THR A 65 4.62 -21.07 2.25
C THR A 65 4.62 -19.83 1.41
N VAL A 66 3.60 -18.99 1.57
CA VAL A 66 3.52 -17.65 0.97
C VAL A 66 2.88 -16.69 1.94
N SER A 67 3.37 -15.46 1.94
CA SER A 67 2.81 -14.37 2.71
C SER A 67 2.29 -13.28 1.78
N TYR A 68 1.10 -12.79 2.08
CA TYR A 68 0.50 -11.61 1.45
C TYR A 68 0.31 -10.53 2.51
N LEU A 69 0.83 -9.34 2.25
CA LEU A 69 0.63 -8.16 3.10
C LEU A 69 -0.41 -7.27 2.46
N ILE A 70 -1.49 -6.99 3.18
CA ILE A 70 -2.59 -6.14 2.74
C ILE A 70 -2.59 -4.90 3.61
N GLN A 71 -2.52 -3.72 2.97
CA GLN A 71 -2.49 -2.43 3.65
C GLN A 71 -3.54 -1.48 3.10
N ASN A 72 -4.28 -0.85 3.98
CA ASN A 72 -5.07 0.32 3.63
C ASN A 72 -4.18 1.57 3.69
N ALA A 73 -3.67 2.02 2.55
CA ALA A 73 -2.78 3.18 2.48
C ALA A 73 -3.52 4.52 2.57
N SER A 74 -4.85 4.51 2.58
CA SER A 74 -5.70 5.71 2.62
C SER A 74 -5.93 6.25 4.03
N ASN A 75 -6.66 7.35 4.13
CA ASN A 75 -7.13 7.94 5.38
C ASN A 75 -8.60 7.60 5.66
N GLU A 76 -9.21 6.72 4.86
CA GLU A 76 -10.59 6.26 5.01
C GLU A 76 -10.61 4.76 5.28
N THR A 77 -11.63 4.27 5.99
CA THR A 77 -11.80 2.84 6.27
C THR A 77 -12.23 2.10 5.01
N ALA A 78 -11.57 1.00 4.71
CA ALA A 78 -12.00 0.07 3.68
C ALA A 78 -13.01 -0.91 4.29
N ASN A 79 -14.22 -0.97 3.71
CA ASN A 79 -15.27 -1.85 4.22
C ASN A 79 -15.35 -3.13 3.39
N LYS A 80 -15.62 -4.24 4.06
CA LYS A 80 -15.78 -5.56 3.45
C LYS A 80 -14.59 -5.92 2.55
N VAL A 81 -13.42 -6.09 3.17
CA VAL A 81 -12.20 -6.47 2.45
C VAL A 81 -12.25 -7.96 2.14
N GLU A 82 -12.19 -8.32 0.86
CA GLU A 82 -12.28 -9.69 0.37
C GLU A 82 -10.96 -10.08 -0.32
N LEU A 83 -10.38 -11.21 0.08
CA LEU A 83 -9.25 -11.87 -0.57
C LEU A 83 -9.77 -13.10 -1.31
N VAL A 84 -9.57 -13.16 -2.61
CA VAL A 84 -10.07 -14.26 -3.45
C VAL A 84 -8.90 -15.06 -3.99
N PHE A 85 -8.88 -16.35 -3.67
CA PHE A 85 -7.88 -17.30 -4.14
C PHE A 85 -8.49 -18.23 -5.19
N ASN A 86 -7.66 -18.78 -6.06
CA ASN A 86 -8.10 -19.73 -7.12
C ASN A 86 -8.61 -21.05 -6.56
N TRP A 87 -8.19 -21.49 -5.35
CA TRP A 87 -8.65 -22.66 -4.61
C TRP A 87 -8.29 -22.55 -3.13
N GLN A 88 -8.81 -23.44 -2.30
CA GLN A 88 -8.65 -23.42 -0.85
C GLN A 88 -7.26 -23.88 -0.43
N PRO A 89 -6.49 -23.10 0.38
CA PRO A 89 -5.24 -23.55 0.98
C PRO A 89 -5.50 -24.62 2.05
N GLN A 90 -4.52 -25.48 2.33
CA GLN A 90 -4.62 -26.45 3.44
C GLN A 90 -4.65 -25.72 4.78
N TYR A 91 -3.80 -24.72 4.94
CA TYR A 91 -3.72 -23.91 6.16
C TYR A 91 -3.57 -22.44 5.78
N HIS A 92 -4.23 -21.60 6.56
CA HIS A 92 -4.03 -20.16 6.49
C HIS A 92 -3.96 -19.57 7.89
N ASN A 93 -3.22 -18.49 8.05
CA ASN A 93 -3.07 -17.74 9.28
C ASN A 93 -3.14 -16.24 8.99
N ILE A 94 -3.83 -15.49 9.86
CA ILE A 94 -3.96 -14.04 9.74
C ILE A 94 -3.19 -13.38 10.86
N TRP A 95 -2.21 -12.56 10.49
CA TRP A 95 -1.37 -11.80 11.40
C TRP A 95 -1.54 -10.30 11.13
N SER A 96 -1.93 -9.42 12.04
CA SER A 96 -2.37 -9.68 13.41
C SER A 96 -3.74 -10.39 13.44
N PRO A 97 -3.98 -11.24 14.47
CA PRO A 97 -5.23 -12.02 14.57
C PRO A 97 -6.45 -11.10 14.51
N ARG A 98 -7.43 -11.46 13.68
CA ARG A 98 -8.70 -10.77 13.52
C ARG A 98 -9.80 -11.70 13.09
N GLU A 99 -11.03 -11.34 13.40
CA GLU A 99 -12.21 -12.05 12.95
C GLU A 99 -12.34 -11.94 11.43
N HIS A 100 -12.63 -13.06 10.80
CA HIS A 100 -12.86 -13.16 9.37
C HIS A 100 -13.79 -14.32 9.04
N GLU A 101 -14.50 -14.20 7.94
CA GLU A 101 -15.34 -15.24 7.39
C GLU A 101 -14.62 -15.94 6.23
N THR A 102 -14.84 -17.23 6.12
CA THR A 102 -14.32 -18.05 5.02
C THR A 102 -15.46 -18.60 4.19
N LYS A 103 -15.32 -18.53 2.86
CA LYS A 103 -16.34 -19.05 1.95
C LYS A 103 -15.68 -19.76 0.76
N LEU A 104 -16.13 -20.98 0.48
CA LEU A 104 -15.84 -21.67 -0.78
C LEU A 104 -16.96 -21.28 -1.76
N LEU A 105 -16.59 -20.73 -2.91
CA LEU A 105 -17.52 -20.36 -3.96
C LEU A 105 -17.87 -21.58 -4.83
N ASP A 106 -19.01 -21.54 -5.51
CA ASP A 106 -19.52 -22.66 -6.34
C ASP A 106 -18.57 -23.02 -7.51
N ASP A 107 -17.71 -22.09 -7.90
CA ASP A 107 -16.68 -22.27 -8.94
C ASP A 107 -15.33 -22.79 -8.40
N GLY A 108 -15.28 -23.17 -7.12
CA GLY A 108 -14.08 -23.72 -6.46
C GLY A 108 -13.10 -22.65 -5.94
N ARG A 109 -13.36 -21.37 -6.15
CA ARG A 109 -12.56 -20.29 -5.57
C ARG A 109 -12.79 -20.18 -4.07
N TYR A 110 -11.75 -19.80 -3.34
CA TYR A 110 -11.80 -19.60 -1.89
C TYR A 110 -11.70 -18.13 -1.55
N MET A 111 -12.56 -17.67 -0.66
CA MET A 111 -12.65 -16.25 -0.29
C MET A 111 -12.55 -16.08 1.23
N LEU A 112 -11.68 -15.16 1.65
CA LEU A 112 -11.59 -14.64 3.01
C LEU A 112 -12.23 -13.25 3.04
N THR A 113 -13.14 -13.00 3.96
CA THR A 113 -13.83 -11.72 4.11
C THR A 113 -13.58 -11.14 5.50
N PHE A 114 -13.13 -9.90 5.53
CA PHE A 114 -12.90 -9.09 6.73
C PHE A 114 -13.93 -7.97 6.76
N ALA A 115 -14.49 -7.68 7.92
CA ALA A 115 -15.53 -6.65 8.06
C ALA A 115 -15.03 -5.26 7.61
N SER A 116 -13.83 -4.87 8.04
CA SER A 116 -13.21 -3.60 7.68
C SER A 116 -11.69 -3.61 7.88
N LEU A 117 -11.03 -2.62 7.27
CA LEU A 117 -9.62 -2.32 7.49
C LEU A 117 -9.46 -0.81 7.72
N SER A 118 -9.05 -0.44 8.93
CA SER A 118 -8.93 0.95 9.35
C SER A 118 -7.90 1.74 8.51
N PRO A 119 -7.92 3.08 8.54
CA PRO A 119 -6.91 3.89 7.88
C PRO A 119 -5.49 3.52 8.32
N LYS A 120 -4.58 3.37 7.36
CA LYS A 120 -3.15 3.02 7.58
C LYS A 120 -2.91 1.64 8.22
N GLU A 121 -3.96 0.91 8.51
CA GLU A 121 -3.86 -0.43 9.07
C GLU A 121 -3.34 -1.42 8.01
N LEU A 122 -2.63 -2.43 8.50
CA LEU A 122 -2.13 -3.54 7.69
C LEU A 122 -2.37 -4.87 8.41
N PHE A 123 -2.54 -5.92 7.63
CA PHE A 123 -2.50 -7.30 8.13
C PHE A 123 -1.80 -8.20 7.13
N GLN A 124 -1.37 -9.35 7.60
CA GLN A 124 -0.66 -10.33 6.81
C GLN A 124 -1.48 -11.62 6.74
N CYS A 125 -1.63 -12.18 5.55
CA CYS A 125 -2.25 -13.46 5.30
C CYS A 125 -1.17 -14.45 4.88
N GLU A 126 -0.95 -15.47 5.69
CA GLU A 126 0.03 -16.52 5.45
C GLU A 126 -0.69 -17.79 5.03
N LEU A 127 -0.21 -18.43 3.98
CA LEU A 127 -0.71 -19.71 3.50
C LEU A 127 0.40 -20.74 3.60
N LEU A 128 0.00 -21.97 3.92
CA LEU A 128 0.88 -23.12 3.99
C LEU A 128 0.21 -24.35 3.39
N ASN A 129 0.94 -25.06 2.51
CA ASN A 129 0.55 -26.35 1.97
C ASN A 129 1.69 -27.34 2.11
N VAL A 130 1.33 -28.59 2.41
CA VAL A 130 2.27 -29.72 2.51
C VAL A 130 2.02 -30.67 1.37
N GLY A 131 3.06 -30.93 0.55
CA GLY A 131 2.99 -31.86 -0.58
C GLY A 131 2.16 -31.38 -1.79
N ALA A 132 1.58 -30.19 -1.74
CA ALA A 132 0.81 -29.58 -2.81
C ALA A 132 1.24 -28.14 -3.03
N GLU A 133 1.01 -27.62 -4.24
CA GLU A 133 1.26 -26.20 -4.54
C GLU A 133 0.36 -25.26 -3.73
N LEU A 134 0.76 -24.00 -3.66
CA LEU A 134 -0.02 -22.96 -2.99
C LEU A 134 -1.05 -22.34 -3.95
N PRO A 135 -2.24 -21.96 -3.45
CA PRO A 135 -3.17 -21.17 -4.22
C PRO A 135 -2.58 -19.79 -4.54
N ASN A 136 -2.99 -19.24 -5.68
CA ASN A 136 -2.65 -17.90 -6.07
C ASN A 136 -3.75 -16.92 -5.62
N LEU A 137 -3.34 -15.78 -5.09
CA LEU A 137 -4.25 -14.69 -4.80
C LEU A 137 -4.64 -14.00 -6.11
N LEU A 138 -5.91 -14.13 -6.50
CA LEU A 138 -6.43 -13.58 -7.75
C LEU A 138 -6.72 -12.10 -7.63
N THR A 139 -7.36 -11.70 -6.51
CA THR A 139 -7.71 -10.31 -6.29
C THR A 139 -7.92 -10.04 -4.80
N VAL A 140 -7.69 -8.79 -4.42
CA VAL A 140 -8.13 -8.20 -3.16
C VAL A 140 -9.05 -7.04 -3.50
N ARG A 141 -10.21 -6.97 -2.88
CA ARG A 141 -11.18 -5.91 -3.14
C ARG A 141 -11.90 -5.49 -1.86
N CYS A 142 -12.46 -4.31 -1.89
CA CYS A 142 -13.39 -3.81 -0.88
C CYS A 142 -14.60 -3.20 -1.58
N ASN A 143 -15.58 -2.73 -0.82
CA ASN A 143 -16.75 -2.06 -1.41
C ASN A 143 -16.37 -0.82 -2.24
N GLU A 144 -15.28 -0.14 -1.87
CA GLU A 144 -14.88 1.16 -2.42
C GLU A 144 -13.82 1.03 -3.54
N CYS A 145 -13.02 -0.06 -3.53
CA CYS A 145 -11.91 -0.18 -4.49
C CYS A 145 -11.45 -1.63 -4.70
N VAL A 146 -10.65 -1.81 -5.74
CA VAL A 146 -9.87 -3.02 -5.98
C VAL A 146 -8.44 -2.77 -5.55
N GLY A 147 -7.83 -3.71 -4.83
CA GLY A 147 -6.46 -3.64 -4.35
C GLY A 147 -5.45 -3.64 -5.49
N LYS A 148 -4.38 -2.87 -5.30
CA LYS A 148 -3.27 -2.78 -6.25
C LYS A 148 -2.13 -3.64 -5.77
N PHE A 149 -1.66 -4.54 -6.62
CA PHE A 149 -0.44 -5.30 -6.37
C PHE A 149 0.77 -4.37 -6.53
N ILE A 150 1.65 -4.39 -5.53
CA ILE A 150 2.89 -3.62 -5.50
C ILE A 150 4.06 -4.53 -5.14
N ASP A 151 5.22 -4.26 -5.72
CA ASP A 151 6.46 -4.90 -5.31
C ASP A 151 7.06 -4.16 -4.12
N MET A 152 7.49 -4.91 -3.11
CA MET A 152 8.19 -4.37 -1.96
C MET A 152 9.69 -4.64 -2.07
N TYR A 153 10.46 -3.56 -2.13
CA TYR A 153 11.91 -3.66 -2.09
C TYR A 153 12.43 -3.16 -0.75
N PRO A 154 13.31 -3.90 -0.06
CA PRO A 154 13.96 -3.41 1.15
C PRO A 154 14.81 -2.19 0.80
N GLN A 155 14.51 -1.06 1.42
CA GLN A 155 15.30 0.15 1.25
C GLN A 155 16.00 0.51 2.57
N PRO A 156 17.24 1.01 2.51
CA PRO A 156 17.92 1.49 3.71
C PRO A 156 17.15 2.68 4.30
N ILE A 157 16.89 2.60 5.59
CA ILE A 157 16.19 3.69 6.30
C ILE A 157 17.13 4.88 6.40
N ALA A 158 16.77 5.99 5.76
CA ALA A 158 17.53 7.24 5.86
C ALA A 158 17.57 7.73 7.32
N LYS A 159 18.75 8.16 7.77
CA LYS A 159 18.93 8.71 9.12
C LYS A 159 18.04 9.95 9.32
N ASN A 160 17.56 10.15 10.53
CA ASN A 160 16.64 11.26 10.84
C ASN A 160 17.18 12.64 10.44
N TRP A 161 18.49 12.87 10.57
CA TRP A 161 19.11 14.14 10.16
C TRP A 161 19.07 14.32 8.63
N GLN A 162 19.27 13.25 7.84
CA GLN A 162 19.19 13.30 6.38
C GLN A 162 17.77 13.63 5.91
N ARG A 163 16.75 13.06 6.56
CA ARG A 163 15.34 13.40 6.28
C ARG A 163 15.03 14.86 6.60
N LYS A 164 15.49 15.35 7.75
CA LYS A 164 15.33 16.77 8.13
C LYS A 164 16.03 17.70 7.12
N LEU A 165 17.26 17.37 6.74
CA LEU A 165 18.02 18.14 5.75
C LEU A 165 17.31 18.17 4.39
N ALA A 166 16.84 17.01 3.89
CA ALA A 166 16.10 16.91 2.64
C ALA A 166 14.80 17.75 2.68
N LEU A 167 14.04 17.70 3.77
CA LEU A 167 12.83 18.51 3.96
C LEU A 167 13.16 20.01 3.97
N THR A 168 14.25 20.42 4.63
CA THR A 168 14.69 21.83 4.64
C THR A 168 15.04 22.30 3.23
N PHE A 169 15.81 21.52 2.46
CA PHE A 169 16.13 21.89 1.07
C PHE A 169 14.90 21.90 0.17
N MET A 170 13.97 20.97 0.34
CA MET A 170 12.71 20.98 -0.40
C MET A 170 11.89 22.23 -0.11
N PHE A 171 11.81 22.66 1.17
CA PHE A 171 11.12 23.87 1.57
C PHE A 171 11.79 25.14 1.02
N LEU A 172 13.11 25.24 1.12
CA LEU A 172 13.88 26.35 0.54
C LEU A 172 13.72 26.41 -0.98
N GLY A 173 13.80 25.26 -1.68
CA GLY A 173 13.57 25.20 -3.12
C GLY A 173 12.17 25.65 -3.53
N PHE A 174 11.15 25.31 -2.74
CA PHE A 174 9.77 25.75 -2.98
C PHE A 174 9.64 27.28 -2.83
N ILE A 175 10.19 27.86 -1.77
CA ILE A 175 10.20 29.33 -1.56
C ILE A 175 10.93 30.03 -2.70
N THR A 176 12.10 29.53 -3.10
CA THR A 176 12.89 30.09 -4.20
C THR A 176 12.13 30.03 -5.52
N SER A 177 11.42 28.92 -5.79
CA SER A 177 10.59 28.78 -6.98
C SER A 177 9.47 29.82 -7.03
N ILE A 178 8.78 30.04 -5.91
CA ILE A 178 7.74 31.08 -5.81
C ILE A 178 8.36 32.49 -6.06
N TYR A 179 9.51 32.75 -5.46
CA TYR A 179 10.20 34.05 -5.64
C TYR A 179 10.56 34.29 -7.11
N ILE A 180 11.12 33.29 -7.80
CA ILE A 180 11.46 33.37 -9.23
C ILE A 180 10.20 33.64 -10.07
N VAL A 181 9.10 32.92 -9.83
CA VAL A 181 7.85 33.15 -10.55
C VAL A 181 7.32 34.55 -10.36
N LEU A 182 7.32 35.07 -9.14
CA LEU A 182 6.88 36.43 -8.84
C LEU A 182 7.78 37.50 -9.52
N THR A 183 9.09 37.28 -9.51
CA THR A 183 10.06 38.18 -10.18
C THR A 183 9.86 38.20 -11.70
N LEU A 184 9.64 37.00 -12.32
CA LEU A 184 9.35 36.91 -13.75
C LEU A 184 8.03 37.61 -14.11
N LEU A 185 6.98 37.42 -13.30
CA LEU A 185 5.70 38.11 -13.49
C LEU A 185 5.87 39.64 -13.38
N GLN A 186 6.65 40.11 -12.41
CA GLN A 186 6.96 41.55 -12.25
C GLN A 186 7.68 42.09 -13.49
N LEU A 187 8.66 41.36 -14.02
CA LEU A 187 9.42 41.79 -15.21
C LEU A 187 8.52 41.85 -16.46
N ILE A 188 7.61 40.88 -16.61
CA ILE A 188 6.68 40.85 -17.77
C ILE A 188 5.65 41.97 -17.69
N VAL A 189 5.05 42.19 -16.52
CA VAL A 189 3.93 43.16 -16.36
C VAL A 189 4.42 44.60 -16.27
N LEU A 190 5.47 44.85 -15.52
CA LEU A 190 5.94 46.19 -15.24
C LEU A 190 7.05 46.68 -16.20
N LYS A 191 7.62 45.77 -17.02
CA LYS A 191 8.78 46.02 -17.90
C LYS A 191 9.93 46.80 -17.19
N THR A 192 9.98 46.70 -15.87
CA THR A 192 11.03 47.30 -15.06
C THR A 192 12.04 46.23 -14.68
N PRO A 193 13.34 46.46 -14.92
CA PRO A 193 14.36 45.54 -14.37
C PRO A 193 14.31 45.59 -12.83
N VAL A 194 14.58 44.43 -12.22
CA VAL A 194 14.66 44.27 -10.75
C VAL A 194 15.91 44.92 -10.21
#